data_b1b35323871b55fe3d5bd6c5649d2025
#
_entry.id   b1b35323871b55fe3d5bd6c5649d2025
#
_cell.length_a   1.000
_cell.length_b   1.000
_cell.length_c   1.000
_cell.angle_alpha   90.00
_cell.angle_beta   90.00
_cell.angle_gamma   90.00
#
_symmetry.space_group_name_H-M   'P 1'
#
loop_
_entity.id
_entity.type
_entity.pdbx_description
1 polymer ?
#
loop_
_entity_poly.entity_id
_entity_poly.type
_entity_poly.pdbx_seq_one_letter_code
_entity_poly.pdbx_strand_id
1 'polypeptide(L)'
;MTLFALIRHMPTESNAAGRLQGGEDVPVDSATAPKWQVPPQLDGFRWLTSPLRRARDTARLLGIAEPVIEPRLSEMRWGLWEGETLAGLRARLGAEMAAAEAAGVDLRPPGGESPREVQARIRPMLAEIAQRDRPTAAVTHKGVIRAVLALATGWDMRDKPPHRLDWSAAHLFRLDESGEPSIARLNVALERV
;
A
#
# COMPACT_ATOMS: atom_id res chain seq x y z
N MET A 1 -0.40 11.61 -19.54
CA MET A 1 -0.93 10.59 -18.60
C MET A 1 0.15 9.57 -18.29
N THR A 2 0.54 9.39 -17.03
CA THR A 2 1.68 8.59 -16.61
C THR A 2 1.23 7.32 -15.87
N LEU A 3 1.89 6.18 -16.11
CA LEU A 3 1.59 4.93 -15.39
C LEU A 3 2.28 4.93 -14.03
N PHE A 4 1.53 4.50 -13.01
CA PHE A 4 2.01 4.29 -11.66
C PHE A 4 1.62 2.89 -11.17
N ALA A 5 2.60 2.05 -10.86
CA ALA A 5 2.40 0.69 -10.38
C ALA A 5 2.70 0.58 -8.89
N LEU A 6 1.88 -0.17 -8.17
CA LEU A 6 2.05 -0.43 -6.74
C LEU A 6 2.14 -1.93 -6.47
N ILE A 7 3.15 -2.32 -5.70
CA ILE A 7 3.36 -3.68 -5.20
C ILE A 7 3.38 -3.61 -3.68
N ARG A 8 2.62 -4.50 -3.04
CA ARG A 8 2.68 -4.65 -1.58
C ARG A 8 3.97 -5.36 -1.19
N HIS A 9 4.55 -4.96 -0.04
CA HIS A 9 5.65 -5.72 0.57
C HIS A 9 5.28 -7.20 0.77
N MET A 10 6.27 -8.07 0.68
CA MET A 10 6.14 -9.51 0.93
C MET A 10 5.76 -9.80 2.39
N PRO A 11 5.29 -11.02 2.72
CA PRO A 11 4.83 -11.37 4.05
C PRO A 11 5.85 -11.10 5.14
N THR A 12 5.35 -10.74 6.32
CA THR A 12 6.08 -10.60 7.58
C THR A 12 5.45 -11.50 8.62
N GLU A 13 6.13 -11.77 9.72
CA GLU A 13 5.59 -12.52 10.84
C GLU A 13 4.27 -11.94 11.37
N SER A 14 4.18 -10.61 11.47
CA SER A 14 2.95 -9.93 11.91
C SER A 14 1.79 -10.13 10.93
N ASN A 15 2.05 -10.27 9.62
CA ASN A 15 1.00 -10.61 8.65
C ASN A 15 0.47 -12.02 8.86
N ALA A 16 1.34 -12.99 9.15
CA ALA A 16 0.93 -14.36 9.46
C ALA A 16 0.08 -14.42 10.74
N ALA A 17 0.41 -13.59 11.74
CA ALA A 17 -0.36 -13.46 12.98
C ALA A 17 -1.64 -12.59 12.84
N GLY A 18 -1.94 -12.03 11.66
CA GLY A 18 -3.10 -11.17 11.43
C GLY A 18 -3.05 -9.83 12.18
N ARG A 19 -1.86 -9.37 12.59
CA ARG A 19 -1.67 -8.14 13.35
C ARG A 19 -1.62 -6.91 12.46
N LEU A 20 -2.16 -5.80 12.96
CA LEU A 20 -2.06 -4.50 12.33
C LEU A 20 -0.61 -4.00 12.42
N GLN A 21 -0.03 -3.72 11.28
CA GLN A 21 1.32 -3.17 11.15
C GLN A 21 1.23 -1.74 10.62
N GLY A 22 1.82 -0.81 11.33
CA GLY A 22 1.96 0.57 10.88
C GLY A 22 3.44 0.95 10.76
N GLY A 23 3.93 1.77 11.69
CA GLY A 23 5.28 2.31 11.70
C GLY A 23 6.38 1.33 12.12
N GLU A 24 6.05 0.19 12.69
CA GLU A 24 7.02 -0.82 13.11
C GLU A 24 7.92 -1.28 11.95
N ASP A 25 9.25 -1.23 12.16
CA ASP A 25 10.25 -1.50 11.12
C ASP A 25 10.73 -2.96 11.11
N VAL A 26 9.80 -3.90 10.89
CA VAL A 26 10.07 -5.34 10.82
C VAL A 26 10.55 -5.78 9.44
N PRO A 27 11.39 -6.84 9.36
CA PRO A 27 11.83 -7.42 8.09
C PRO A 27 10.72 -8.24 7.41
N VAL A 28 10.96 -8.58 6.13
CA VAL A 28 10.24 -9.68 5.47
C VAL A 28 10.60 -10.99 6.17
N ASP A 29 9.62 -11.87 6.33
CA ASP A 29 9.86 -13.25 6.77
C ASP A 29 10.53 -14.03 5.62
N SER A 30 11.84 -14.22 5.74
CA SER A 30 12.63 -14.90 4.72
C SER A 30 12.29 -16.38 4.56
N ALA A 31 11.66 -17.01 5.58
CA ALA A 31 11.28 -18.43 5.53
C ALA A 31 10.04 -18.65 4.66
N THR A 32 9.14 -17.65 4.57
CA THR A 32 7.89 -17.74 3.82
C THR A 32 7.85 -16.81 2.62
N ALA A 33 8.88 -15.98 2.41
CA ALA A 33 8.94 -15.05 1.29
C ALA A 33 8.92 -15.81 -0.05
N PRO A 34 7.95 -15.52 -0.92
CA PRO A 34 7.88 -16.14 -2.22
C PRO A 34 9.03 -15.67 -3.11
N LYS A 35 9.49 -16.56 -4.00
CA LYS A 35 10.47 -16.22 -5.03
C LYS A 35 9.74 -15.61 -6.21
N TRP A 36 9.68 -14.29 -6.27
CA TRP A 36 9.04 -13.53 -7.33
C TRP A 36 10.03 -12.63 -8.04
N GLN A 37 9.68 -12.33 -9.29
CA GLN A 37 10.35 -11.32 -10.11
C GLN A 37 9.33 -10.27 -10.57
N VAL A 38 9.87 -9.12 -10.92
CA VAL A 38 9.10 -8.04 -11.55
C VAL A 38 8.60 -8.50 -12.90
N PRO A 39 7.31 -8.33 -13.24
CA PRO A 39 6.76 -8.74 -14.52
C PRO A 39 7.21 -7.78 -15.64
N PRO A 40 7.38 -8.25 -16.90
CA PRO A 40 7.87 -7.45 -18.03
C PRO A 40 7.05 -6.18 -18.30
N GLN A 41 5.78 -6.14 -17.86
CA GLN A 41 4.93 -4.94 -17.94
C GLN A 41 5.49 -3.74 -17.18
N LEU A 42 6.43 -3.95 -16.26
CA LEU A 42 7.09 -2.91 -15.47
C LEU A 42 8.53 -2.65 -15.89
N ASP A 43 8.96 -3.20 -17.04
CA ASP A 43 10.29 -2.94 -17.58
C ASP A 43 10.47 -1.45 -17.90
N GLY A 44 11.62 -0.90 -17.52
CA GLY A 44 11.93 0.51 -17.73
C GLY A 44 11.25 1.49 -16.76
N PHE A 45 10.42 1.01 -15.81
CA PHE A 45 9.83 1.87 -14.80
C PHE A 45 10.91 2.41 -13.85
N ARG A 46 10.73 3.65 -13.39
CA ARG A 46 11.48 4.19 -12.25
C ARG A 46 10.95 3.56 -10.97
N TRP A 47 11.84 3.14 -10.07
CA TRP A 47 11.43 2.47 -8.83
C TRP A 47 11.53 3.37 -7.62
N LEU A 48 10.47 3.33 -6.81
CA LEU A 48 10.38 3.90 -5.47
C LEU A 48 10.18 2.78 -4.45
N THR A 49 10.50 3.06 -3.20
CA THR A 49 10.17 2.18 -2.07
C THR A 49 9.82 2.98 -0.83
N SER A 50 8.90 2.45 -0.04
CA SER A 50 8.71 2.92 1.33
C SER A 50 10.03 2.83 2.14
N PRO A 51 10.28 3.72 3.11
CA PRO A 51 11.44 3.62 3.98
C PRO A 51 11.42 2.39 4.90
N LEU A 52 10.26 1.77 5.12
CA LEU A 52 10.12 0.63 6.04
C LEU A 52 10.82 -0.61 5.51
N ARG A 53 11.52 -1.32 6.41
CA ARG A 53 12.42 -2.43 6.10
C ARG A 53 11.75 -3.51 5.23
N ARG A 54 10.53 -3.92 5.57
CA ARG A 54 9.78 -4.91 4.78
C ARG A 54 9.57 -4.53 3.32
N ALA A 55 9.41 -3.23 3.02
CA ALA A 55 9.29 -2.76 1.62
C ALA A 55 10.66 -2.76 0.92
N ARG A 56 11.71 -2.32 1.60
CA ARG A 56 13.10 -2.35 1.07
C ARG A 56 13.59 -3.78 0.86
N ASP A 57 13.31 -4.68 1.79
CA ASP A 57 13.65 -6.10 1.66
C ASP A 57 12.89 -6.73 0.47
N THR A 58 11.61 -6.39 0.30
CA THR A 58 10.81 -6.83 -0.87
C THR A 58 11.41 -6.31 -2.18
N ALA A 59 11.78 -5.04 -2.26
CA ALA A 59 12.41 -4.48 -3.45
C ALA A 59 13.69 -5.26 -3.80
N ARG A 60 14.54 -5.56 -2.81
CA ARG A 60 15.77 -6.36 -3.00
C ARG A 60 15.45 -7.77 -3.49
N LEU A 61 14.46 -8.45 -2.88
CA LEU A 61 14.05 -9.80 -3.26
C LEU A 61 13.45 -9.88 -4.67
N LEU A 62 12.83 -8.79 -5.15
CA LEU A 62 12.33 -8.65 -6.53
C LEU A 62 13.44 -8.30 -7.54
N GLY A 63 14.69 -8.18 -7.11
CA GLY A 63 15.81 -7.81 -7.99
C GLY A 63 15.82 -6.32 -8.38
N ILE A 64 15.08 -5.46 -7.68
CA ILE A 64 15.04 -4.02 -7.96
C ILE A 64 16.31 -3.39 -7.39
N ALA A 65 17.17 -2.94 -8.29
CA ALA A 65 18.38 -2.23 -7.91
C ALA A 65 18.06 -0.76 -7.55
N GLU A 66 18.57 -0.31 -6.41
CA GLU A 66 18.59 1.10 -5.98
C GLU A 66 17.23 1.86 -6.10
N PRO A 67 16.13 1.35 -5.55
CA PRO A 67 14.89 2.11 -5.55
C PRO A 67 15.05 3.38 -4.71
N VAL A 68 14.48 4.50 -5.18
CA VAL A 68 14.49 5.75 -4.42
C VAL A 68 13.56 5.61 -3.21
N ILE A 69 14.07 5.93 -2.02
CA ILE A 69 13.25 5.93 -0.80
C ILE A 69 12.29 7.12 -0.83
N GLU A 70 11.00 6.83 -0.69
CA GLU A 70 9.92 7.83 -0.68
C GLU A 70 9.14 7.73 0.64
N PRO A 71 9.35 8.65 1.58
CA PRO A 71 8.68 8.61 2.91
C PRO A 71 7.15 8.63 2.84
N ARG A 72 6.57 9.27 1.83
CA ARG A 72 5.12 9.33 1.63
C ARG A 72 4.49 7.98 1.28
N LEU A 73 5.30 6.95 0.97
CA LEU A 73 4.88 5.56 0.75
C LEU A 73 4.87 4.71 2.03
N SER A 74 5.16 5.27 3.20
CA SER A 74 5.06 4.55 4.48
C SER A 74 3.65 4.02 4.73
N GLU A 75 3.53 2.92 5.49
CA GLU A 75 2.21 2.40 5.85
C GLU A 75 1.42 3.40 6.69
N MET A 76 0.10 3.26 6.69
CA MET A 76 -0.80 3.97 7.59
C MET A 76 -0.42 3.66 9.04
N ARG A 77 -0.26 4.68 9.86
CA ARG A 77 0.01 4.50 11.30
C ARG A 77 -1.24 4.05 12.01
N TRP A 78 -1.17 2.93 12.71
CA TRP A 78 -2.28 2.40 13.48
C TRP A 78 -2.31 2.89 14.93
N GLY A 79 -1.32 3.69 15.37
CA GLY A 79 -1.26 4.28 16.70
C GLY A 79 -1.39 3.21 17.79
N LEU A 80 -2.34 3.38 18.72
CA LEU A 80 -2.56 2.43 19.82
C LEU A 80 -3.11 1.07 19.37
N TRP A 81 -3.45 0.91 18.09
CA TRP A 81 -3.93 -0.37 17.55
C TRP A 81 -2.82 -1.19 16.86
N GLU A 82 -1.59 -0.67 16.80
CA GLU A 82 -0.45 -1.44 16.26
C GLU A 82 -0.21 -2.71 17.08
N GLY A 83 0.06 -3.82 16.38
CA GLY A 83 0.25 -5.14 16.98
C GLY A 83 -1.03 -5.88 17.38
N GLU A 84 -2.18 -5.21 17.44
CA GLU A 84 -3.48 -5.82 17.70
C GLU A 84 -4.03 -6.51 16.44
N THR A 85 -4.99 -7.43 16.63
CA THR A 85 -5.78 -7.97 15.52
C THR A 85 -7.12 -7.23 15.42
N LEU A 86 -7.68 -7.14 14.21
CA LEU A 86 -9.02 -6.55 14.04
C LEU A 86 -10.08 -7.31 14.83
N ALA A 87 -9.99 -8.64 14.94
CA ALA A 87 -10.90 -9.44 15.73
C ALA A 87 -10.81 -9.10 17.23
N GLY A 88 -9.58 -8.94 17.76
CA GLY A 88 -9.35 -8.52 19.14
C GLY A 88 -9.87 -7.13 19.42
N LEU A 89 -9.64 -6.17 18.52
CA LEU A 89 -10.18 -4.80 18.64
C LEU A 89 -11.72 -4.79 18.64
N ARG A 90 -12.36 -5.53 17.73
CA ARG A 90 -13.82 -5.63 17.69
C ARG A 90 -14.38 -6.24 18.96
N ALA A 91 -13.75 -7.29 19.50
CA ALA A 91 -14.19 -7.92 20.75
C ALA A 91 -14.03 -6.98 21.96
N ARG A 92 -12.93 -6.21 22.01
CA ARG A 92 -12.61 -5.31 23.14
C ARG A 92 -13.37 -4.00 23.10
N LEU A 93 -13.49 -3.39 21.92
CA LEU A 93 -14.06 -2.04 21.77
C LEU A 93 -15.54 -2.05 21.37
N GLY A 94 -16.09 -3.17 20.87
CA GLY A 94 -17.50 -3.32 20.57
C GLY A 94 -18.06 -2.19 19.66
N ALA A 95 -19.03 -1.44 20.20
CA ALA A 95 -19.69 -0.35 19.49
C ALA A 95 -18.73 0.78 19.05
N GLU A 96 -17.69 1.05 19.82
CA GLU A 96 -16.67 2.05 19.47
C GLU A 96 -15.93 1.64 18.19
N MET A 97 -15.52 0.36 18.09
CA MET A 97 -14.89 -0.14 16.89
C MET A 97 -15.84 -0.12 15.67
N ALA A 98 -17.10 -0.49 15.87
CA ALA A 98 -18.11 -0.42 14.81
C ALA A 98 -18.29 1.01 14.30
N ALA A 99 -18.34 2.00 15.19
CA ALA A 99 -18.42 3.41 14.81
C ALA A 99 -17.16 3.88 14.06
N ALA A 100 -15.97 3.44 14.51
CA ALA A 100 -14.72 3.74 13.82
C ALA A 100 -14.70 3.13 12.41
N GLU A 101 -15.10 1.86 12.24
CA GLU A 101 -15.18 1.22 10.92
C GLU A 101 -16.20 1.91 10.00
N ALA A 102 -17.33 2.37 10.54
CA ALA A 102 -18.36 3.11 9.80
C ALA A 102 -17.86 4.50 9.31
N ALA A 103 -16.78 5.03 9.87
CA ALA A 103 -16.17 6.27 9.40
C ALA A 103 -15.45 6.11 8.05
N GLY A 104 -15.14 4.88 7.62
CA GLY A 104 -14.54 4.60 6.32
C GLY A 104 -13.18 5.28 6.13
N VAL A 105 -13.06 6.18 5.12
CA VAL A 105 -11.81 6.93 4.87
C VAL A 105 -11.38 7.82 6.04
N ASP A 106 -12.29 8.13 6.96
CA ASP A 106 -12.05 8.96 8.14
C ASP A 106 -11.79 8.12 9.41
N LEU A 107 -11.79 6.77 9.31
CA LEU A 107 -11.39 5.91 10.41
C LEU A 107 -9.98 6.31 10.87
N ARG A 108 -9.87 6.77 12.12
CA ARG A 108 -8.61 7.19 12.71
C ARG A 108 -8.35 6.48 14.03
N PRO A 109 -7.38 5.56 14.10
CA PRO A 109 -6.96 4.96 15.36
C PRO A 109 -6.43 6.03 16.32
N PRO A 110 -6.59 5.87 17.64
CA PRO A 110 -6.00 6.79 18.61
C PRO A 110 -4.48 6.92 18.43
N GLY A 111 -3.99 8.15 18.22
CA GLY A 111 -2.58 8.41 17.92
C GLY A 111 -2.10 7.96 16.55
N GLY A 112 -3.01 7.47 15.72
CA GLY A 112 -2.72 6.98 14.37
C GLY A 112 -3.08 7.97 13.27
N GLU A 113 -3.18 7.44 12.05
CA GLU A 113 -3.45 8.14 10.80
C GLU A 113 -4.73 7.57 10.17
N SER A 114 -5.57 8.41 9.57
CA SER A 114 -6.71 7.95 8.78
C SER A 114 -6.31 7.66 7.33
N PRO A 115 -7.09 6.83 6.59
CA PRO A 115 -6.92 6.70 5.14
C PRO A 115 -6.95 8.04 4.39
N ARG A 116 -7.77 9.00 4.83
CA ARG A 116 -7.80 10.35 4.26
C ARG A 116 -6.46 11.08 4.46
N GLU A 117 -5.83 10.94 5.61
CA GLU A 117 -4.50 11.53 5.86
C GLU A 117 -3.42 10.84 5.01
N VAL A 118 -3.53 9.52 4.79
CA VAL A 118 -2.69 8.80 3.81
C VAL A 118 -2.89 9.38 2.41
N GLN A 119 -4.14 9.58 1.96
CA GLN A 119 -4.43 10.23 0.68
C GLN A 119 -3.81 11.62 0.59
N ALA A 120 -3.94 12.43 1.64
CA ALA A 120 -3.41 13.79 1.67
C ALA A 120 -1.89 13.82 1.48
N ARG A 121 -1.14 12.91 2.13
CA ARG A 121 0.33 12.88 2.00
C ARG A 121 0.83 12.29 0.69
N ILE A 122 0.06 11.40 0.03
CA ILE A 122 0.48 10.81 -1.24
C ILE A 122 0.10 11.67 -2.45
N ARG A 123 -0.96 12.49 -2.40
CA ARG A 123 -1.37 13.34 -3.53
C ARG A 123 -0.26 14.21 -4.12
N PRO A 124 0.57 14.93 -3.33
CA PRO A 124 1.70 15.68 -3.90
C PRO A 124 2.70 14.78 -4.65
N MET A 125 2.96 13.57 -4.12
CA MET A 125 3.84 12.60 -4.79
C MET A 125 3.25 12.14 -6.13
N LEU A 126 1.94 11.86 -6.18
CA LEU A 126 1.27 11.44 -7.42
C LEU A 126 1.36 12.56 -8.48
N ALA A 127 1.15 13.83 -8.10
CA ALA A 127 1.31 14.98 -8.97
C ALA A 127 2.76 15.12 -9.48
N GLU A 128 3.76 14.95 -8.61
CA GLU A 128 5.17 14.96 -8.99
C GLU A 128 5.53 13.83 -9.99
N ILE A 129 4.94 12.63 -9.82
CA ILE A 129 5.12 11.51 -10.75
C ILE A 129 4.50 11.84 -12.11
N ALA A 130 3.27 12.39 -12.11
CA ALA A 130 2.57 12.78 -13.33
C ALA A 130 3.36 13.83 -14.14
N GLN A 131 3.92 14.84 -13.48
CA GLN A 131 4.73 15.89 -14.10
C GLN A 131 6.05 15.40 -14.70
N ARG A 132 6.62 14.33 -14.17
CA ARG A 132 7.86 13.74 -14.69
C ARG A 132 7.67 12.95 -15.98
N ASP A 133 6.42 12.64 -16.34
CA ASP A 133 6.02 11.85 -17.52
C ASP A 133 6.85 10.57 -17.72
N ARG A 134 7.23 9.93 -16.62
CA ARG A 134 7.99 8.68 -16.63
C ARG A 134 7.24 7.62 -15.83
N PRO A 135 6.94 6.46 -16.43
CA PRO A 135 6.33 5.34 -15.71
C PRO A 135 7.09 5.03 -14.43
N THR A 136 6.36 4.93 -13.32
CA THR A 136 6.95 4.77 -11.99
C THR A 136 6.29 3.58 -11.29
N ALA A 137 7.08 2.76 -10.62
CA ALA A 137 6.59 1.68 -9.77
C ALA A 137 7.08 1.85 -8.34
N ALA A 138 6.33 1.35 -7.38
CA ALA A 138 6.67 1.47 -5.98
C ALA A 138 6.37 0.20 -5.18
N VAL A 139 7.30 -0.17 -4.29
CA VAL A 139 7.03 -1.16 -3.24
C VAL A 139 6.54 -0.43 -2.00
N THR A 140 5.34 -0.79 -1.56
CA THR A 140 4.64 -0.09 -0.49
C THR A 140 3.76 -1.06 0.34
N HIS A 141 2.66 -0.59 0.88
CA HIS A 141 1.85 -1.26 1.88
C HIS A 141 0.37 -1.30 1.50
N LYS A 142 -0.37 -2.17 2.19
CA LYS A 142 -1.80 -2.38 1.96
C LYS A 142 -2.63 -1.10 2.15
N GLY A 143 -2.35 -0.31 3.18
CA GLY A 143 -3.07 0.93 3.47
C GLY A 143 -2.88 1.96 2.35
N VAL A 144 -1.66 2.12 1.85
CA VAL A 144 -1.34 3.05 0.75
C VAL A 144 -2.01 2.60 -0.56
N ILE A 145 -1.95 1.31 -0.91
CA ILE A 145 -2.60 0.78 -2.12
C ILE A 145 -4.12 1.00 -2.06
N ARG A 146 -4.74 0.76 -0.91
CA ARG A 146 -6.17 1.03 -0.70
C ARG A 146 -6.50 2.52 -0.80
N ALA A 147 -5.63 3.39 -0.28
CA ALA A 147 -5.81 4.84 -0.38
C ALA A 147 -5.79 5.31 -1.84
N VAL A 148 -4.87 4.79 -2.67
CA VAL A 148 -4.82 5.08 -4.12
C VAL A 148 -6.05 4.50 -4.83
N LEU A 149 -6.46 3.26 -4.49
CA LEU A 149 -7.69 2.69 -5.07
C LEU A 149 -8.92 3.53 -4.74
N ALA A 150 -9.03 4.01 -3.50
CA ALA A 150 -10.13 4.86 -3.08
C ALA A 150 -10.14 6.19 -3.84
N LEU A 151 -9.00 6.82 -4.07
CA LEU A 151 -8.89 8.00 -4.95
C LEU A 151 -9.34 7.68 -6.38
N ALA A 152 -8.91 6.55 -6.93
CA ALA A 152 -9.21 6.15 -8.31
C ALA A 152 -10.67 5.79 -8.56
N THR A 153 -11.44 5.44 -7.52
CA THR A 153 -12.80 4.90 -7.65
C THR A 153 -13.87 5.70 -6.92
N GLY A 154 -13.49 6.68 -6.10
CA GLY A 154 -14.40 7.37 -5.20
C GLY A 154 -14.89 6.51 -4.02
N TRP A 155 -14.26 5.36 -3.77
CA TRP A 155 -14.63 4.47 -2.68
C TRP A 155 -14.37 5.11 -1.31
N ASP A 156 -15.39 5.20 -0.48
CA ASP A 156 -15.35 5.81 0.86
C ASP A 156 -14.86 4.87 1.97
N MET A 157 -14.52 3.62 1.66
CA MET A 157 -14.05 2.55 2.56
C MET A 157 -15.05 2.08 3.63
N ARG A 158 -16.30 2.50 3.59
CA ARG A 158 -17.34 2.01 4.52
C ARG A 158 -17.75 0.58 4.20
N ASP A 159 -17.82 0.27 2.91
CA ASP A 159 -18.17 -1.04 2.39
C ASP A 159 -16.95 -1.79 1.88
N LYS A 160 -17.20 -3.00 1.34
CA LYS A 160 -16.15 -3.77 0.65
C LYS A 160 -15.58 -2.97 -0.52
N PRO A 161 -14.27 -3.12 -0.81
CA PRO A 161 -13.68 -2.44 -1.94
C PRO A 161 -14.37 -2.83 -3.25
N PRO A 162 -14.55 -1.89 -4.20
CA PRO A 162 -15.22 -2.14 -5.48
C PRO A 162 -14.50 -3.18 -6.35
N HIS A 163 -13.20 -3.40 -6.07
CA HIS A 163 -12.37 -4.38 -6.76
C HIS A 163 -11.62 -5.26 -5.75
N ARG A 164 -11.61 -6.58 -6.00
CA ARG A 164 -10.79 -7.50 -5.23
C ARG A 164 -9.33 -7.34 -5.66
N LEU A 165 -8.46 -7.03 -4.70
CA LEU A 165 -7.03 -6.93 -4.90
C LEU A 165 -6.33 -8.24 -4.50
N ASP A 166 -5.48 -8.74 -5.39
CA ASP A 166 -4.52 -9.81 -5.09
C ASP A 166 -3.26 -9.16 -4.50
N TRP A 167 -3.01 -9.41 -3.23
CA TRP A 167 -1.87 -8.81 -2.51
C TRP A 167 -0.50 -9.36 -2.93
N SER A 168 -0.49 -10.37 -3.81
CA SER A 168 0.70 -10.95 -4.43
C SER A 168 0.96 -10.44 -5.86
N ALA A 169 0.23 -9.40 -6.27
CA ALA A 169 0.27 -8.84 -7.62
C ALA A 169 0.60 -7.35 -7.61
N ALA A 170 0.97 -6.82 -8.76
CA ALA A 170 1.08 -5.40 -9.00
C ALA A 170 -0.28 -4.80 -9.42
N HIS A 171 -0.51 -3.55 -9.03
CA HIS A 171 -1.71 -2.79 -9.38
C HIS A 171 -1.29 -1.52 -10.11
N LEU A 172 -1.72 -1.36 -11.36
CA LEU A 172 -1.37 -0.24 -12.23
C LEU A 172 -2.51 0.78 -12.26
N PHE A 173 -2.13 2.01 -12.03
CA PHE A 173 -2.98 3.19 -12.13
C PHE A 173 -2.45 4.10 -13.24
N ARG A 174 -3.34 4.90 -13.81
CA ARG A 174 -3.00 5.96 -14.73
C ARG A 174 -3.22 7.29 -14.01
N LEU A 175 -2.19 8.10 -13.94
CA LEU A 175 -2.25 9.44 -13.39
C LEU A 175 -2.53 10.44 -14.51
N ASP A 176 -3.50 11.31 -14.32
CA ASP A 176 -3.70 12.45 -15.19
C ASP A 176 -2.63 13.54 -14.94
N GLU A 177 -2.72 14.69 -15.60
CA GLU A 177 -1.75 15.78 -15.47
C GLU A 177 -1.71 16.40 -14.06
N SER A 178 -2.79 16.29 -13.30
CA SER A 178 -2.89 16.76 -11.91
C SER A 178 -2.40 15.70 -10.89
N GLY A 179 -2.20 14.46 -11.34
CA GLY A 179 -1.84 13.31 -10.50
C GLY A 179 -3.05 12.54 -9.96
N GLU A 180 -4.27 12.83 -10.42
CA GLU A 180 -5.44 12.05 -10.01
C GLU A 180 -5.38 10.65 -10.64
N PRO A 181 -5.49 9.58 -9.81
CA PRO A 181 -5.38 8.23 -10.30
C PRO A 181 -6.69 7.71 -10.89
N SER A 182 -6.58 6.91 -11.93
CA SER A 182 -7.63 6.03 -12.44
C SER A 182 -7.07 4.62 -12.60
N ILE A 183 -7.93 3.60 -12.59
CA ILE A 183 -7.47 2.21 -12.75
C ILE A 183 -7.00 1.99 -14.19
N ALA A 184 -5.75 1.56 -14.38
CA ALA A 184 -5.25 1.08 -15.65
C ALA A 184 -5.38 -0.46 -15.73
N ARG A 185 -4.84 -1.17 -14.74
CA ARG A 185 -4.94 -2.65 -14.64
C ARG A 185 -4.65 -3.09 -13.22
N LEU A 186 -5.54 -3.90 -12.64
CA LEU A 186 -5.34 -4.50 -11.33
C LEU A 186 -4.85 -5.95 -11.48
N ASN A 187 -4.21 -6.46 -10.43
CA ASN A 187 -3.83 -7.86 -10.28
C ASN A 187 -2.92 -8.38 -11.43
N VAL A 188 -1.92 -7.59 -11.80
CA VAL A 188 -0.87 -8.04 -12.72
C VAL A 188 0.05 -8.96 -11.94
N ALA A 189 0.04 -10.25 -12.29
CA ALA A 189 0.79 -11.27 -11.57
C ALA A 189 2.30 -10.96 -11.58
N LEU A 190 2.96 -11.14 -10.43
CA LEU A 190 4.40 -11.21 -10.35
C LEU A 190 4.85 -12.57 -10.91
N GLU A 191 6.00 -12.64 -11.55
CA GLU A 191 6.52 -13.89 -12.10
C GLU A 191 7.13 -14.75 -10.99
N ARG A 192 6.89 -16.06 -11.06
CA ARG A 192 7.56 -17.02 -10.17
C ARG A 192 8.89 -17.45 -10.77
N VAL A 193 9.94 -17.48 -9.94
CA VAL A 193 11.26 -18.00 -10.29
C VAL A 193 11.38 -19.46 -9.85
#